data_e129f64f4a00f5827433bab97568c636
#
_entry.id   e129f64f4a00f5827433bab97568c636
#
_cell.length_a   1.000
_cell.length_b   1.000
_cell.length_c   1.000
_cell.angle_alpha   90.00
_cell.angle_beta   90.00
_cell.angle_gamma   90.00
#
_symmetry.space_group_name_H-M   'P 1'
#
loop_
_entity.id
_entity.type
_entity.pdbx_description
1 polymer ?
#
loop_
_entity_poly.entity_id
_entity_poly.type
_entity_poly.pdbx_seq_one_letter_code
_entity_poly.pdbx_strand_id
1 'polypeptide(L)'
;MDSITTAHGYRYASIRFVFYSELGMYMLNRRMFQRGKDNNFFWFHEQSNIFFHVKVYLCYIKENSMTVNEAHLIYFSPTHTSKQVAEAIVHGTGIKNILPINVTQQIADEIVIPASALAIIVVPVYGGHVAPLAMERLQYIRGVDTPTVLVVVYGNRAYEKALMELDAFAIPHGFKVIAGATFIGEHSYSTDKYPIAVGRPDESDLAFAGEF
;
A
#
# COMPACT_ATOMS: atom_id res chain seq x y z
N MET A 1 8.81 6.27 21.92
CA MET A 1 8.75 5.27 23.03
C MET A 1 7.29 5.15 23.41
N ASP A 2 6.59 4.25 22.77
CA ASP A 2 5.18 4.05 23.07
C ASP A 2 5.04 3.04 24.19
N SER A 3 4.42 3.49 25.28
CA SER A 3 4.24 2.73 26.51
C SER A 3 3.39 1.48 26.25
N ILE A 4 3.96 0.31 26.49
CA ILE A 4 3.22 -0.94 26.55
C ILE A 4 2.49 -0.96 27.91
N THR A 5 1.18 -0.86 27.89
CA THR A 5 0.37 -0.98 29.11
C THR A 5 -0.17 -2.40 29.20
N THR A 6 0.10 -3.09 30.30
CA THR A 6 -0.44 -4.42 30.58
C THR A 6 -1.64 -4.29 31.52
N ALA A 7 -2.81 -4.71 31.06
CA ALA A 7 -3.95 -4.91 31.93
C ALA A 7 -4.54 -6.30 31.64
N HIS A 8 -4.74 -7.10 32.65
CA HIS A 8 -5.34 -8.45 32.59
C HIS A 8 -4.62 -9.45 31.65
N GLY A 9 -3.28 -9.44 31.61
CA GLY A 9 -2.51 -10.42 30.82
C GLY A 9 -2.48 -10.18 29.30
N TYR A 10 -2.95 -9.04 28.84
CA TYR A 10 -2.92 -8.65 27.42
C TYR A 10 -1.82 -7.62 27.15
N ARG A 11 -1.11 -7.78 26.04
CA ARG A 11 -0.19 -6.77 25.53
C ARG A 11 -0.89 -5.93 24.48
N TYR A 12 -0.85 -4.62 24.63
CA TYR A 12 -1.44 -3.65 23.71
C TYR A 12 -0.33 -2.96 22.92
N ALA A 13 -0.45 -2.91 21.63
CA ALA A 13 0.39 -2.08 20.77
C ALA A 13 -0.52 -1.21 19.89
N SER A 14 -0.21 0.09 19.82
CA SER A 14 -0.84 0.97 18.83
C SER A 14 -0.03 0.87 17.55
N ILE A 15 -0.56 0.15 16.57
CA ILE A 15 0.06 -0.01 15.27
C ILE A 15 -0.98 0.34 14.20
N ARG A 16 -0.59 1.09 13.17
CA ARG A 16 -1.41 1.34 11.99
C ARG A 16 -1.28 0.15 11.06
N PHE A 17 -2.38 -0.46 10.66
CA PHE A 17 -2.42 -1.62 9.77
C PHE A 17 -3.30 -1.39 8.57
N VAL A 18 -2.92 -2.02 7.49
CA VAL A 18 -3.72 -2.18 6.28
C VAL A 18 -4.19 -3.61 6.19
N PHE A 19 -5.48 -3.82 6.01
CA PHE A 19 -6.07 -5.15 5.91
C PHE A 19 -6.65 -5.41 4.53
N TYR A 20 -6.54 -6.66 4.09
CA TYR A 20 -7.22 -7.20 2.93
C TYR A 20 -8.47 -7.96 3.38
N SER A 21 -9.62 -7.63 2.83
CA SER A 21 -10.81 -8.47 2.90
C SER A 21 -11.49 -8.54 1.54
N GLU A 22 -12.28 -9.56 1.31
CA GLU A 22 -13.08 -9.71 0.08
C GLU A 22 -14.10 -8.56 -0.14
N LEU A 23 -14.31 -7.72 0.86
CA LEU A 23 -15.28 -6.61 0.88
C LEU A 23 -14.66 -5.20 0.79
N GLY A 24 -13.33 -5.09 0.66
CA GLY A 24 -12.64 -3.81 0.58
C GLY A 24 -11.59 -3.59 1.66
N MET A 25 -10.82 -2.52 1.48
CA MET A 25 -9.79 -2.12 2.43
C MET A 25 -10.40 -1.23 3.51
N TYR A 26 -10.11 -1.53 4.76
CA TYR A 26 -10.46 -0.68 5.89
C TYR A 26 -9.19 -0.27 6.64
N MET A 27 -9.00 1.03 6.81
CA MET A 27 -8.02 1.55 7.77
C MET A 27 -8.68 1.71 9.13
N LEU A 28 -8.06 1.18 10.15
CA LEU A 28 -8.51 1.34 11.53
C LEU A 28 -7.34 1.78 12.41
N ASN A 29 -7.45 3.00 12.91
CA ASN A 29 -6.66 3.51 14.02
C ASN A 29 -7.25 2.92 15.29
N ARG A 30 -6.89 1.67 15.71
CA ARG A 30 -7.42 1.07 16.94
C ARG A 30 -6.49 0.07 17.61
N ARG A 31 -6.77 -0.27 18.85
CA ARG A 31 -5.97 -1.10 19.75
C ARG A 31 -6.02 -2.57 19.33
N MET A 32 -4.87 -3.20 19.22
CA MET A 32 -4.74 -4.65 19.01
C MET A 32 -4.66 -5.43 20.32
N PHE A 33 -5.21 -6.64 20.30
CA PHE A 33 -5.10 -7.60 21.40
C PHE A 33 -4.32 -8.83 20.93
N GLN A 34 -3.27 -9.20 21.64
CA GLN A 34 -2.64 -10.50 21.50
C GLN A 34 -3.18 -11.45 22.54
N ARG A 35 -3.78 -12.55 22.11
CA ARG A 35 -4.24 -13.63 22.99
C ARG A 35 -3.38 -14.87 22.81
N GLY A 36 -2.59 -15.22 23.84
CA GLY A 36 -1.74 -16.41 23.83
C GLY A 36 -0.33 -16.18 23.31
N LYS A 37 0.45 -17.27 23.25
CA LYS A 37 1.85 -17.28 22.74
C LYS A 37 1.95 -17.40 21.21
N ASP A 38 0.82 -17.64 20.55
CA ASP A 38 0.72 -17.78 19.10
C ASP A 38 0.58 -16.39 18.48
N ASN A 39 1.16 -16.20 17.28
CA ASN A 39 1.10 -14.93 16.54
C ASN A 39 -0.30 -14.66 15.95
N ASN A 40 -1.35 -15.05 16.65
CA ASN A 40 -2.74 -14.80 16.29
C ASN A 40 -3.23 -13.54 16.99
N PHE A 41 -3.62 -12.54 16.20
CA PHE A 41 -4.21 -11.30 16.68
C PHE A 41 -5.69 -11.26 16.36
N PHE A 42 -6.51 -10.78 17.30
CA PHE A 42 -7.94 -10.63 17.13
C PHE A 42 -8.29 -9.15 17.10
N TRP A 43 -9.19 -8.80 16.19
CA TRP A 43 -9.73 -7.46 16.08
C TRP A 43 -11.15 -7.38 16.61
N PHE A 44 -11.45 -6.32 17.34
CA PHE A 44 -12.79 -5.98 17.76
C PHE A 44 -13.22 -4.65 17.14
N HIS A 45 -14.29 -4.65 16.36
CA HIS A 45 -14.92 -3.45 15.85
C HIS A 45 -16.12 -3.10 16.73
N GLU A 46 -16.04 -2.02 17.48
CA GLU A 46 -17.03 -1.62 18.49
C GLU A 46 -18.46 -1.41 17.93
N GLN A 47 -18.62 -1.18 16.63
CA GLN A 47 -19.93 -0.89 16.03
C GLN A 47 -20.62 -2.07 15.34
N SER A 48 -19.98 -3.22 15.17
CA SER A 48 -20.53 -4.31 14.34
C SER A 48 -20.56 -5.68 14.97
N ASN A 49 -20.04 -5.91 16.18
CA ASN A 49 -19.92 -7.25 16.80
C ASN A 49 -19.33 -8.35 15.91
N ILE A 50 -18.54 -7.96 14.89
CA ILE A 50 -17.94 -8.89 13.93
C ILE A 50 -16.49 -9.18 14.35
N PHE A 51 -16.20 -10.46 14.62
CA PHE A 51 -14.85 -10.95 14.85
C PHE A 51 -14.20 -11.31 13.52
N PHE A 52 -13.09 -10.66 13.17
CA PHE A 52 -12.27 -11.04 12.05
C PHE A 52 -11.05 -11.84 12.52
N HIS A 53 -10.88 -13.03 11.98
CA HIS A 53 -9.66 -13.81 12.17
C HIS A 53 -8.64 -13.33 11.11
N VAL A 54 -7.68 -12.54 11.53
CA VAL A 54 -6.63 -12.04 10.62
C VAL A 54 -5.32 -12.73 10.98
N LYS A 55 -4.77 -13.48 10.04
CA LYS A 55 -3.41 -13.99 10.15
C LYS A 55 -2.45 -12.84 9.84
N VAL A 56 -2.06 -12.10 10.87
CA VAL A 56 -1.10 -11.02 10.73
C VAL A 56 0.28 -11.67 10.58
N TYR A 57 0.87 -11.58 9.41
CA TYR A 57 2.29 -11.79 9.27
C TYR A 57 3.00 -10.56 9.85
N LEU A 58 3.22 -10.58 11.15
CA LEU A 58 4.18 -9.69 11.77
C LEU A 58 5.53 -10.04 11.14
N CYS A 59 5.93 -9.27 10.14
CA CYS A 59 7.34 -9.15 9.84
C CYS A 59 7.98 -8.60 11.11
N TYR A 60 8.61 -9.49 11.87
CA TYR A 60 9.40 -9.15 13.03
C TYR A 60 10.49 -8.18 12.54
N ILE A 61 10.21 -6.89 12.65
CA ILE A 61 11.24 -5.86 12.56
C ILE A 61 12.04 -6.05 13.84
N LYS A 62 13.03 -6.96 13.75
CA LYS A 62 14.07 -7.07 14.76
C LYS A 62 14.64 -5.67 14.91
N GLU A 63 14.77 -5.19 16.12
CA GLU A 63 15.30 -3.88 16.55
C GLU A 63 16.71 -3.56 15.98
N ASN A 64 16.84 -3.48 14.70
CA ASN A 64 17.86 -2.70 14.04
C ASN A 64 17.12 -1.55 13.41
N SER A 65 17.21 -0.39 14.01
CA SER A 65 16.71 0.89 13.51
C SER A 65 17.33 1.18 12.14
N MET A 66 16.82 0.55 11.09
CA MET A 66 17.11 0.99 9.73
C MET A 66 16.38 2.32 9.56
N THR A 67 17.12 3.40 9.70
CA THR A 67 16.64 4.71 9.30
C THR A 67 16.56 4.73 7.78
N VAL A 68 15.35 4.59 7.24
CA VAL A 68 15.11 4.76 5.82
C VAL A 68 15.12 6.25 5.52
N ASN A 69 16.13 6.72 4.80
CA ASN A 69 16.32 8.14 4.48
C ASN A 69 15.98 8.48 3.02
N GLU A 70 15.67 7.47 2.22
CA GLU A 70 15.42 7.57 0.79
C GLU A 70 14.17 6.78 0.39
N ALA A 71 13.33 7.34 -0.47
CA ALA A 71 12.17 6.66 -1.03
C ALA A 71 12.23 6.65 -2.56
N HIS A 72 12.08 5.47 -3.16
CA HIS A 72 11.90 5.29 -4.59
C HIS A 72 10.39 5.24 -4.89
N LEU A 73 9.89 6.25 -5.58
CA LEU A 73 8.48 6.39 -5.93
C LEU A 73 8.24 5.88 -7.34
N ILE A 74 7.82 4.63 -7.46
CA ILE A 74 7.59 3.92 -8.72
C ILE A 74 6.12 4.04 -9.08
N TYR A 75 5.80 4.64 -10.22
CA TYR A 75 4.41 4.78 -10.63
C TYR A 75 4.17 4.63 -12.12
N PHE A 76 3.05 4.00 -12.48
CA PHE A 76 2.46 4.02 -13.80
C PHE A 76 1.20 4.89 -13.77
N SER A 77 1.18 5.99 -14.52
CA SER A 77 0.09 6.98 -14.40
C SER A 77 -0.19 7.74 -15.71
N PRO A 78 -0.86 7.11 -16.68
CA PRO A 78 -1.20 7.78 -17.94
C PRO A 78 -2.08 9.01 -17.79
N THR A 79 -2.96 9.02 -16.80
CA THR A 79 -3.93 10.10 -16.51
C THR A 79 -3.60 10.92 -15.26
N HIS A 80 -2.38 10.82 -14.75
CA HIS A 80 -1.89 11.46 -13.52
C HIS A 80 -2.54 11.01 -12.20
N THR A 81 -3.62 10.26 -12.20
CA THR A 81 -4.38 9.82 -11.02
C THR A 81 -3.50 9.00 -10.05
N SER A 82 -2.86 7.94 -10.53
CA SER A 82 -1.96 7.11 -9.71
C SER A 82 -0.76 7.90 -9.20
N LYS A 83 -0.26 8.86 -9.97
CA LYS A 83 0.84 9.74 -9.56
C LYS A 83 0.44 10.63 -8.38
N GLN A 84 -0.74 11.23 -8.40
CA GLN A 84 -1.24 12.06 -7.28
C GLN A 84 -1.31 11.25 -5.97
N VAL A 85 -1.85 10.04 -6.02
CA VAL A 85 -1.90 9.13 -4.87
C VAL A 85 -0.48 8.77 -4.41
N ALA A 86 0.42 8.46 -5.35
CA ALA A 86 1.81 8.12 -5.05
C ALA A 86 2.54 9.26 -4.33
N GLU A 87 2.39 10.50 -4.83
CA GLU A 87 2.98 11.70 -4.24
C GLU A 87 2.42 11.97 -2.84
N ALA A 88 1.10 11.81 -2.63
CA ALA A 88 0.49 11.97 -1.32
C ALA A 88 1.07 10.97 -0.31
N ILE A 89 1.17 9.69 -0.67
CA ILE A 89 1.72 8.63 0.20
C ILE A 89 3.17 8.92 0.56
N VAL A 90 4.03 9.22 -0.43
CA VAL A 90 5.45 9.44 -0.15
C VAL A 90 5.69 10.67 0.70
N HIS A 91 4.91 11.73 0.52
CA HIS A 91 4.98 12.92 1.38
C HIS A 91 4.56 12.60 2.82
N GLY A 92 3.56 11.74 3.01
CA GLY A 92 3.11 11.28 4.32
C GLY A 92 4.18 10.52 5.10
N THR A 93 5.14 9.87 4.44
CA THR A 93 6.27 9.20 5.11
C THR A 93 7.23 10.16 5.81
N GLY A 94 7.25 11.43 5.42
CA GLY A 94 8.21 12.42 5.92
C GLY A 94 9.63 12.28 5.35
N ILE A 95 9.90 11.28 4.51
CA ILE A 95 11.20 11.10 3.84
C ILE A 95 11.44 12.27 2.87
N LYS A 96 12.63 12.87 2.94
CA LYS A 96 12.97 14.06 2.13
C LYS A 96 13.63 13.72 0.81
N ASN A 97 14.42 12.65 0.77
CA ASN A 97 15.06 12.20 -0.46
C ASN A 97 14.12 11.26 -1.22
N ILE A 98 13.41 11.82 -2.21
CA ILE A 98 12.42 11.09 -3.02
C ILE A 98 12.98 10.97 -4.44
N LEU A 99 13.13 9.73 -4.93
CA LEU A 99 13.58 9.41 -6.27
C LEU A 99 12.38 8.90 -7.09
N PRO A 100 11.79 9.73 -7.97
CA PRO A 100 10.67 9.30 -8.79
C PRO A 100 11.13 8.42 -9.96
N ILE A 101 10.46 7.28 -10.14
CA ILE A 101 10.64 6.34 -11.26
C ILE A 101 9.31 6.26 -12.01
N ASN A 102 9.23 6.97 -13.11
CA ASN A 102 8.03 7.03 -13.93
C ASN A 102 8.02 5.90 -14.98
N VAL A 103 7.38 4.78 -14.64
CA VAL A 103 7.21 3.64 -15.54
C VAL A 103 6.08 3.82 -16.56
N THR A 104 5.43 4.99 -16.60
CA THR A 104 4.54 5.35 -17.72
C THR A 104 5.34 5.57 -18.99
N GLN A 105 6.60 5.94 -18.84
CA GLN A 105 7.57 5.98 -19.93
C GLN A 105 8.36 4.66 -19.99
N GLN A 106 8.94 4.37 -21.14
CA GLN A 106 9.77 3.18 -21.28
C GLN A 106 11.05 3.32 -20.44
N ILE A 107 11.37 2.26 -19.71
CA ILE A 107 12.64 2.15 -18.97
C ILE A 107 13.65 1.45 -19.88
N ALA A 108 14.83 2.05 -20.03
CA ALA A 108 15.87 1.50 -20.90
C ALA A 108 16.75 0.48 -20.19
N ASP A 109 17.02 0.69 -18.90
CA ASP A 109 17.97 -0.09 -18.11
C ASP A 109 17.30 -0.67 -16.85
N GLU A 110 17.87 -1.74 -16.33
CA GLU A 110 17.45 -2.31 -15.04
C GLU A 110 17.78 -1.35 -13.90
N ILE A 111 16.80 -1.15 -13.01
CA ILE A 111 16.94 -0.32 -11.81
C ILE A 111 16.92 -1.23 -10.58
N VAL A 112 17.97 -1.15 -9.79
CA VAL A 112 18.09 -1.92 -8.53
C VAL A 112 17.92 -0.99 -7.34
N ILE A 113 16.97 -1.29 -6.46
CA ILE A 113 16.63 -0.50 -5.27
C ILE A 113 17.21 -1.19 -4.03
N PRO A 114 18.05 -0.50 -3.24
CA PRO A 114 18.74 -1.11 -2.12
C PRO A 114 17.79 -1.38 -0.93
N ALA A 115 18.18 -2.31 -0.04
CA ALA A 115 17.45 -2.62 1.19
C ALA A 115 17.31 -1.43 2.15
N SER A 116 18.20 -0.44 2.06
CA SER A 116 18.19 0.78 2.89
C SER A 116 17.17 1.84 2.45
N ALA A 117 16.52 1.65 1.30
CA ALA A 117 15.49 2.54 0.77
C ALA A 117 14.08 1.98 1.00
N LEU A 118 13.07 2.84 0.90
CA LEU A 118 11.66 2.47 0.83
C LEU A 118 11.23 2.49 -0.65
N ALA A 119 10.68 1.39 -1.15
CA ALA A 119 9.99 1.40 -2.44
C ALA A 119 8.49 1.63 -2.24
N ILE A 120 7.89 2.50 -3.06
CA ILE A 120 6.44 2.71 -3.12
C ILE A 120 6.02 2.49 -4.57
N ILE A 121 5.27 1.42 -4.83
CA ILE A 121 4.84 1.03 -6.17
C ILE A 121 3.35 1.33 -6.31
N VAL A 122 2.99 2.24 -7.22
CA VAL A 122 1.61 2.69 -7.44
C VAL A 122 1.21 2.50 -8.91
N VAL A 123 0.19 1.67 -9.15
CA VAL A 123 -0.26 1.31 -10.50
C VAL A 123 -1.79 1.36 -10.62
N PRO A 124 -2.35 1.63 -11.80
CA PRO A 124 -3.79 1.59 -12.03
C PRO A 124 -4.30 0.18 -12.25
N VAL A 125 -5.59 0.00 -11.97
CA VAL A 125 -6.35 -1.22 -12.23
C VAL A 125 -7.07 -1.13 -13.56
N TYR A 126 -6.83 -2.09 -14.44
CA TYR A 126 -7.52 -2.23 -15.72
C TYR A 126 -8.24 -3.58 -15.78
N GLY A 127 -9.59 -3.54 -15.77
CA GLY A 127 -10.42 -4.75 -15.84
C GLY A 127 -10.20 -5.71 -14.63
N GLY A 128 -9.93 -5.19 -13.44
CA GLY A 128 -9.69 -5.99 -12.23
C GLY A 128 -8.25 -6.51 -12.06
N HIS A 129 -7.36 -6.16 -12.97
CA HIS A 129 -5.96 -6.54 -13.03
C HIS A 129 -5.04 -5.31 -12.98
N VAL A 130 -3.78 -5.50 -12.64
CA VAL A 130 -2.77 -4.44 -12.85
C VAL A 130 -2.70 -4.14 -14.35
N ALA A 131 -2.57 -2.86 -14.70
CA ALA A 131 -2.41 -2.46 -16.10
C ALA A 131 -1.28 -3.26 -16.76
N PRO A 132 -1.53 -4.01 -17.87
CA PRO A 132 -0.56 -4.94 -18.45
C PRO A 132 0.79 -4.28 -18.79
N LEU A 133 0.74 -3.08 -19.35
CA LEU A 133 1.94 -2.31 -19.68
C LEU A 133 2.73 -1.87 -18.43
N ALA A 134 2.05 -1.64 -17.30
CA ALA A 134 2.72 -1.40 -16.03
C ALA A 134 3.50 -2.63 -15.58
N MET A 135 2.88 -3.81 -15.62
CA MET A 135 3.53 -5.08 -15.27
C MET A 135 4.73 -5.39 -16.17
N GLU A 136 4.61 -5.15 -17.47
CA GLU A 136 5.73 -5.31 -18.42
C GLU A 136 6.92 -4.42 -18.04
N ARG A 137 6.68 -3.15 -17.72
CA ARG A 137 7.74 -2.19 -17.41
C ARG A 137 8.32 -2.36 -16.01
N LEU A 138 7.53 -2.81 -15.05
CA LEU A 138 8.01 -3.15 -13.72
C LEU A 138 9.04 -4.28 -13.71
N GLN A 139 9.10 -5.13 -14.75
CA GLN A 139 10.12 -6.19 -14.89
C GLN A 139 11.57 -5.66 -14.89
N TYR A 140 11.76 -4.39 -15.20
CA TYR A 140 13.07 -3.71 -15.18
C TYR A 140 13.44 -3.16 -13.79
N ILE A 141 12.59 -3.37 -12.77
CA ILE A 141 12.84 -2.85 -11.42
C ILE A 141 12.96 -4.00 -10.44
N ARG A 142 14.03 -4.03 -9.67
CA ARG A 142 14.31 -5.03 -8.66
C ARG A 142 14.61 -4.39 -7.31
N GLY A 143 14.18 -5.05 -6.25
CA GLY A 143 14.62 -4.79 -4.88
C GLY A 143 15.76 -5.73 -4.47
N VAL A 144 16.41 -5.39 -3.37
CA VAL A 144 17.37 -6.24 -2.64
C VAL A 144 16.89 -6.32 -1.21
N ASP A 145 15.90 -7.16 -0.92
CA ASP A 145 15.14 -7.19 0.35
C ASP A 145 14.56 -5.81 0.72
N THR A 146 14.19 -5.02 -0.30
CA THR A 146 13.75 -3.63 -0.17
C THR A 146 12.37 -3.57 0.47
N PRO A 147 12.18 -2.88 1.62
CA PRO A 147 10.85 -2.65 2.18
C PRO A 147 9.97 -1.91 1.19
N THR A 148 8.77 -2.43 0.96
CA THR A 148 7.94 -1.99 -0.16
C THR A 148 6.48 -1.82 0.22
N VAL A 149 5.91 -0.69 -0.19
CA VAL A 149 4.48 -0.40 -0.14
C VAL A 149 3.89 -0.61 -1.53
N LEU A 150 2.82 -1.40 -1.62
CA LEU A 150 2.11 -1.69 -2.87
C LEU A 150 0.77 -0.98 -2.90
N VAL A 151 0.49 -0.30 -4.00
CA VAL A 151 -0.74 0.48 -4.15
C VAL A 151 -1.35 0.27 -5.52
N VAL A 152 -2.66 0.04 -5.56
CA VAL A 152 -3.42 0.03 -6.81
C VAL A 152 -4.50 1.11 -6.79
N VAL A 153 -4.67 1.80 -7.91
CA VAL A 153 -5.69 2.85 -8.07
C VAL A 153 -6.74 2.38 -9.05
N TYR A 154 -8.01 2.35 -8.62
CA TYR A 154 -9.10 1.79 -9.41
C TYR A 154 -10.22 2.81 -9.64
N GLY A 155 -10.93 2.65 -10.75
CA GLY A 155 -11.98 3.60 -11.22
C GLY A 155 -13.35 3.33 -10.60
N ASN A 156 -13.48 3.19 -9.29
CA ASN A 156 -14.73 3.03 -8.54
C ASN A 156 -15.64 1.85 -8.99
N ARG A 157 -15.09 0.81 -9.63
CA ARG A 157 -15.83 -0.40 -9.96
C ARG A 157 -15.40 -1.55 -9.07
N ALA A 158 -14.23 -2.13 -9.35
CA ALA A 158 -13.62 -3.16 -8.55
C ALA A 158 -12.11 -3.19 -8.82
N TYR A 159 -11.31 -3.49 -7.82
CA TYR A 159 -9.87 -3.72 -7.97
C TYR A 159 -9.51 -5.21 -8.07
N GLU A 160 -10.49 -6.09 -7.76
CA GLU A 160 -10.46 -7.55 -7.87
C GLU A 160 -9.11 -8.16 -7.43
N LYS A 161 -8.31 -8.67 -8.41
CA LYS A 161 -7.04 -9.36 -8.14
C LYS A 161 -5.80 -8.46 -8.25
N ALA A 162 -5.97 -7.19 -8.66
CA ALA A 162 -4.83 -6.35 -9.02
C ALA A 162 -3.78 -6.22 -7.91
N LEU A 163 -4.19 -6.04 -6.66
CA LEU A 163 -3.25 -5.92 -5.56
C LEU A 163 -2.53 -7.24 -5.26
N MET A 164 -3.22 -8.38 -5.39
CA MET A 164 -2.62 -9.71 -5.25
C MET A 164 -1.62 -10.02 -6.38
N GLU A 165 -1.91 -9.57 -7.59
CA GLU A 165 -1.00 -9.69 -8.73
C GLU A 165 0.27 -8.87 -8.53
N LEU A 166 0.12 -7.65 -8.01
CA LEU A 166 1.25 -6.79 -7.70
C LEU A 166 2.11 -7.38 -6.58
N ASP A 167 1.50 -7.99 -5.55
CA ASP A 167 2.20 -8.69 -4.48
C ASP A 167 2.96 -9.92 -5.01
N ALA A 168 2.28 -10.76 -5.82
CA ALA A 168 2.89 -11.93 -6.45
C ALA A 168 4.04 -11.56 -7.40
N PHE A 169 4.00 -10.38 -8.01
CA PHE A 169 5.09 -9.82 -8.78
C PHE A 169 6.26 -9.36 -7.88
N ALA A 170 5.97 -8.61 -6.81
CA ALA A 170 6.97 -7.92 -6.00
C ALA A 170 7.92 -8.89 -5.29
N ILE A 171 7.40 -9.96 -4.69
CA ILE A 171 8.17 -10.92 -3.89
C ILE A 171 9.34 -11.54 -4.67
N PRO A 172 9.14 -12.17 -5.85
CA PRO A 172 10.25 -12.77 -6.61
C PRO A 172 11.20 -11.73 -7.23
N HIS A 173 10.79 -10.44 -7.27
CA HIS A 173 11.64 -9.33 -7.71
C HIS A 173 12.46 -8.70 -6.59
N GLY A 174 12.54 -9.35 -5.42
CA GLY A 174 13.40 -8.92 -4.30
C GLY A 174 12.80 -7.80 -3.43
N PHE A 175 11.50 -7.56 -3.54
CA PHE A 175 10.78 -6.61 -2.70
C PHE A 175 10.22 -7.30 -1.46
N LYS A 176 10.37 -6.66 -0.31
CA LYS A 176 9.78 -7.09 0.95
C LYS A 176 8.52 -6.27 1.22
N VAL A 177 7.38 -6.82 0.87
CA VAL A 177 6.10 -6.13 1.03
C VAL A 177 5.79 -5.92 2.51
N ILE A 178 5.64 -4.65 2.93
CA ILE A 178 5.37 -4.25 4.31
C ILE A 178 3.96 -3.67 4.48
N ALA A 179 3.38 -3.14 3.40
CA ALA A 179 2.01 -2.62 3.40
C ALA A 179 1.42 -2.68 1.98
N GLY A 180 0.10 -2.64 1.89
CA GLY A 180 -0.61 -2.54 0.62
C GLY A 180 -1.93 -1.79 0.76
N ALA A 181 -2.34 -1.07 -0.29
CA ALA A 181 -3.55 -0.25 -0.29
C ALA A 181 -4.23 -0.21 -1.65
N THR A 182 -5.53 0.13 -1.62
CA THR A 182 -6.31 0.45 -2.82
C THR A 182 -6.91 1.83 -2.68
N PHE A 183 -6.77 2.67 -3.70
CA PHE A 183 -7.33 4.01 -3.73
C PHE A 183 -8.26 4.18 -4.93
N ILE A 184 -9.25 5.07 -4.75
CA ILE A 184 -10.18 5.39 -5.82
C ILE A 184 -9.60 6.49 -6.72
N GLY A 185 -9.87 6.39 -8.02
CA GLY A 185 -9.59 7.43 -9.00
C GLY A 185 -10.73 7.58 -9.98
N GLU A 186 -10.78 8.64 -10.75
CA GLU A 186 -11.75 8.79 -11.81
C GLU A 186 -11.59 7.68 -12.86
N HIS A 187 -12.71 7.10 -13.25
CA HIS A 187 -12.71 6.02 -14.23
C HIS A 187 -12.40 6.56 -15.62
N SER A 188 -11.55 5.88 -16.38
CA SER A 188 -11.17 6.29 -17.75
C SER A 188 -12.35 6.32 -18.74
N TYR A 189 -13.47 5.66 -18.42
CA TYR A 189 -14.71 5.71 -19.19
C TYR A 189 -15.75 6.68 -18.60
N SER A 190 -15.35 7.51 -17.61
CA SER A 190 -16.19 8.58 -17.10
C SER A 190 -16.51 9.59 -18.22
N THR A 191 -17.77 9.98 -18.32
CA THR A 191 -18.24 10.99 -19.28
C THR A 191 -19.29 11.86 -18.60
N ASP A 192 -19.58 13.03 -19.14
CA ASP A 192 -20.63 13.92 -18.60
C ASP A 192 -22.00 13.21 -18.52
N LYS A 193 -22.27 12.28 -19.44
CA LYS A 193 -23.52 11.51 -19.46
C LYS A 193 -23.50 10.34 -18.45
N TYR A 194 -22.35 9.75 -18.22
CA TYR A 194 -22.16 8.61 -17.32
C TYR A 194 -20.94 8.88 -16.40
N PRO A 195 -21.13 9.72 -15.37
CA PRO A 195 -20.04 10.08 -14.48
C PRO A 195 -19.68 8.91 -13.54
N ILE A 196 -18.40 8.56 -13.49
CA ILE A 196 -17.88 7.48 -12.64
C ILE A 196 -16.70 8.01 -11.84
N ALA A 197 -16.90 8.26 -10.55
CA ALA A 197 -15.88 8.82 -9.64
C ALA A 197 -15.22 10.10 -10.19
N VAL A 198 -16.01 11.00 -10.75
CA VAL A 198 -15.53 12.26 -11.32
C VAL A 198 -14.79 13.06 -10.27
N GLY A 199 -13.64 13.62 -10.65
CA GLY A 199 -12.81 14.45 -9.78
C GLY A 199 -12.04 13.67 -8.70
N ARG A 200 -12.03 12.33 -8.75
CA ARG A 200 -11.26 11.52 -7.80
C ARG A 200 -9.85 11.18 -8.37
N PRO A 201 -8.80 11.15 -7.52
CA PRO A 201 -8.83 11.41 -6.08
C PRO A 201 -9.07 12.90 -5.78
N ASP A 202 -9.93 13.18 -4.83
CA ASP A 202 -10.14 14.53 -4.30
C ASP A 202 -9.17 14.85 -3.14
N GLU A 203 -9.29 16.05 -2.56
CA GLU A 203 -8.43 16.47 -1.45
C GLU A 203 -8.54 15.54 -0.23
N SER A 204 -9.72 14.97 0.04
CA SER A 204 -9.93 14.02 1.13
C SER A 204 -9.24 12.70 0.87
N ASP A 205 -9.28 12.20 -0.38
CA ASP A 205 -8.57 10.99 -0.79
C ASP A 205 -7.06 11.15 -0.65
N LEU A 206 -6.54 12.30 -1.09
CA LEU A 206 -5.11 12.60 -1.01
C LEU A 206 -4.65 12.81 0.42
N ALA A 207 -5.45 13.47 1.26
CA ALA A 207 -5.16 13.58 2.69
C ALA A 207 -5.11 12.19 3.34
N PHE A 208 -6.08 11.33 3.05
CA PHE A 208 -6.10 9.94 3.51
C PHE A 208 -4.92 9.11 3.00
N ALA A 209 -4.51 9.31 1.74
CA ALA A 209 -3.33 8.66 1.18
C ALA A 209 -2.03 9.12 1.90
N GLY A 210 -1.95 10.38 2.31
CA GLY A 210 -0.82 10.90 3.09
C GLY A 210 -0.80 10.40 4.54
N GLU A 211 -1.93 9.99 5.09
CA GLU A 211 -2.01 9.41 6.44
C GLU A 211 -1.74 7.90 6.47
N PHE A 212 -1.82 7.24 5.32
CA PHE A 212 -1.57 5.81 5.15
C PHE A 212 -0.11 5.47 5.42
#